data_f21b898fa06b1cbe9ee3ac55b0eb27da
#
_entry.id   f21b898fa06b1cbe9ee3ac55b0eb27da
#
_cell.length_a   1.000
_cell.length_b   1.000
_cell.length_c   1.000
_cell.angle_alpha   90.00
_cell.angle_beta   90.00
_cell.angle_gamma   90.00
#
_symmetry.space_group_name_H-M   'P 1'
#
loop_
_entity.id
_entity.type
_entity.pdbx_description
1 polymer ?
#
loop_
_entity_poly.entity_id
_entity_poly.type
_entity_poly.pdbx_seq_one_letter_code
_entity_poly.pdbx_strand_id
1 'polypeptide(L)'
;MDNGLPILMVSCRPENRKMLMRVFDGLPIDSYSASRVDQAREALKSRNFSVVFCEERLLDGTYFDLLAEVRMLHPATRFVVMLCTGEWEEYLEALRLGAEEVLRCPLQPTDVDLALIHAMRSGVAKREMAAHA
;
A
#
# COMPACT_ATOMS: atom_id res chain seq x y z
N MET A 1 7.57 -20.57 -9.37
CA MET A 1 6.87 -20.40 -8.11
C MET A 1 7.24 -19.09 -7.46
N ASP A 2 6.28 -18.33 -7.22
CA ASP A 2 6.54 -17.04 -6.70
C ASP A 2 6.22 -16.99 -5.22
N ASN A 3 7.26 -16.74 -4.43
CA ASN A 3 7.16 -16.66 -2.99
C ASN A 3 7.41 -15.24 -2.50
N GLY A 4 7.29 -14.27 -3.40
CA GLY A 4 7.49 -12.90 -3.03
C GLY A 4 6.32 -12.32 -2.23
N LEU A 5 6.61 -11.30 -1.45
CA LEU A 5 5.58 -10.54 -0.74
C LEU A 5 4.69 -9.84 -1.77
N PRO A 6 3.39 -10.14 -1.82
CA PRO A 6 2.51 -9.54 -2.82
C PRO A 6 2.15 -8.11 -2.46
N ILE A 7 2.52 -7.18 -3.32
CA ILE A 7 2.31 -5.75 -3.13
C ILE A 7 1.56 -5.17 -4.32
N LEU A 8 0.54 -4.36 -4.05
CA LEU A 8 -0.17 -3.62 -5.08
C LEU A 8 0.26 -2.16 -5.03
N MET A 9 0.72 -1.65 -6.17
CA MET A 9 1.05 -0.23 -6.33
C MET A 9 -0.05 0.43 -7.12
N VAL A 10 -0.76 1.37 -6.52
CA VAL A 10 -1.81 2.12 -7.19
C VAL A 10 -1.33 3.55 -7.38
N SER A 11 -0.86 3.84 -8.59
CA SER A 11 -0.18 5.09 -8.88
C SER A 11 -0.42 5.52 -10.31
N CYS A 12 -0.75 6.79 -10.49
CA CYS A 12 -0.84 7.41 -11.81
C CYS A 12 0.33 8.35 -12.09
N ARG A 13 1.28 8.46 -11.17
CA ARG A 13 2.48 9.29 -11.32
C ARG A 13 3.70 8.40 -11.56
N PRO A 14 4.33 8.52 -12.72
CA PRO A 14 5.49 7.66 -13.04
C PRO A 14 6.64 7.76 -12.03
N GLU A 15 6.90 8.93 -11.49
CA GLU A 15 7.99 9.13 -10.54
C GLU A 15 7.79 8.33 -9.25
N ASN A 16 6.56 8.23 -8.77
CA ASN A 16 6.27 7.44 -7.57
C ASN A 16 6.42 5.95 -7.86
N ARG A 17 5.88 5.50 -8.98
CA ARG A 17 6.00 4.10 -9.37
C ARG A 17 7.47 3.69 -9.55
N LYS A 18 8.26 4.54 -10.18
CA LYS A 18 9.68 4.28 -10.38
C LYS A 18 10.43 4.18 -9.05
N MET A 19 10.11 5.06 -8.11
CA MET A 19 10.74 5.02 -6.79
C MET A 19 10.40 3.72 -6.06
N LEU A 20 9.13 3.32 -6.07
CA LEU A 20 8.72 2.06 -5.45
C LEU A 20 9.44 0.88 -6.09
N MET A 21 9.46 0.81 -7.41
CA MET A 21 10.12 -0.28 -8.13
C MET A 21 11.61 -0.34 -7.83
N ARG A 22 12.25 0.83 -7.70
CA ARG A 22 13.67 0.91 -7.35
C ARG A 22 13.94 0.31 -5.97
N VAL A 23 13.09 0.62 -4.99
CA VAL A 23 13.24 0.08 -3.64
C VAL A 23 12.98 -1.43 -3.63
N PHE A 24 12.00 -1.89 -4.41
CA PHE A 24 11.62 -3.30 -4.46
C PHE A 24 12.64 -4.16 -5.19
N ASP A 25 13.48 -3.55 -6.02
CA ASP A 25 14.47 -4.28 -6.82
C ASP A 25 15.43 -5.06 -5.94
N GLY A 26 15.61 -6.32 -6.25
CA GLY A 26 16.48 -7.19 -5.45
C GLY A 26 15.84 -7.75 -4.18
N LEU A 27 14.62 -7.35 -3.86
CA LEU A 27 13.88 -7.87 -2.71
C LEU A 27 12.89 -8.95 -3.16
N PRO A 28 12.53 -9.88 -2.26
CA PRO A 28 11.54 -10.91 -2.60
C PRO A 28 10.13 -10.33 -2.57
N ILE A 29 9.83 -9.50 -3.53
CA ILE A 29 8.54 -8.81 -3.66
C ILE A 29 7.92 -9.15 -5.01
N ASP A 30 6.62 -9.49 -4.96
CA ASP A 30 5.82 -9.74 -6.14
C ASP A 30 4.89 -8.53 -6.31
N SER A 31 5.28 -7.59 -7.17
CA SER A 31 4.57 -6.33 -7.31
C SER A 31 3.60 -6.32 -8.48
N TYR A 32 2.45 -5.70 -8.25
CA TYR A 32 1.42 -5.48 -9.26
C TYR A 32 1.13 -3.99 -9.33
N SER A 33 0.83 -3.50 -10.50
CA SER A 33 0.65 -2.07 -10.74
C SER A 33 -0.73 -1.78 -11.30
N ALA A 34 -1.37 -0.75 -10.76
CA ALA A 34 -2.62 -0.21 -11.26
C ALA A 34 -2.53 1.31 -11.25
N SER A 35 -3.17 1.97 -12.19
CA SER A 35 -3.18 3.43 -12.26
C SER A 35 -4.55 4.03 -11.98
N ARG A 36 -5.55 3.18 -11.80
CA ARG A 36 -6.94 3.58 -11.62
C ARG A 36 -7.57 2.77 -10.50
N VAL A 37 -8.63 3.34 -9.91
CA VAL A 37 -9.39 2.65 -8.86
C VAL A 37 -9.98 1.35 -9.37
N ASP A 38 -10.58 1.36 -10.57
CA ASP A 38 -11.22 0.16 -11.12
C ASP A 38 -10.23 -0.97 -11.35
N GLN A 39 -9.01 -0.66 -11.83
CA GLN A 39 -7.96 -1.65 -12.02
C GLN A 39 -7.51 -2.24 -10.68
N ALA A 40 -7.35 -1.38 -9.67
CA ALA A 40 -6.98 -1.83 -8.34
C ALA A 40 -8.04 -2.74 -7.73
N ARG A 41 -9.31 -2.42 -7.93
CA ARG A 41 -10.41 -3.29 -7.46
C ARG A 41 -10.36 -4.66 -8.10
N GLU A 42 -10.11 -4.72 -9.40
CA GLU A 42 -9.98 -6.01 -10.09
C GLU A 42 -8.82 -6.83 -9.54
N ALA A 43 -7.69 -6.19 -9.28
CA ALA A 43 -6.55 -6.88 -8.68
C ALA A 43 -6.90 -7.42 -7.30
N LEU A 44 -7.59 -6.63 -6.48
CA LEU A 44 -7.97 -7.02 -5.13
C LEU A 44 -8.99 -8.16 -5.11
N LYS A 45 -9.81 -8.29 -6.14
CA LYS A 45 -10.75 -9.41 -6.27
C LYS A 45 -10.04 -10.71 -6.61
N SER A 46 -8.98 -10.63 -7.38
CA SER A 46 -8.33 -11.83 -7.91
C SER A 46 -7.22 -12.37 -7.03
N ARG A 47 -6.70 -11.60 -6.08
CA ARG A 47 -5.63 -12.06 -5.20
C ARG A 47 -5.55 -11.24 -3.92
N ASN A 48 -4.87 -11.80 -2.92
CA ASN A 48 -4.62 -11.12 -1.66
C ASN A 48 -3.27 -10.43 -1.70
N PHE A 49 -3.22 -9.20 -1.22
CA PHE A 49 -1.98 -8.43 -1.12
C PHE A 49 -1.64 -8.22 0.35
N SER A 50 -0.34 -8.22 0.65
CA SER A 50 0.13 -7.90 1.99
C SER A 50 0.13 -6.40 2.23
N VAL A 51 0.45 -5.63 1.19
CA VAL A 51 0.54 -4.17 1.26
C VAL A 51 -0.05 -3.56 0.01
N VAL A 52 -0.77 -2.47 0.18
CA VAL A 52 -1.22 -1.61 -0.91
C VAL A 52 -0.56 -0.24 -0.71
N PHE A 53 0.19 0.23 -1.71
CA PHE A 53 0.67 1.61 -1.78
C PHE A 53 -0.27 2.35 -2.73
N CYS A 54 -0.95 3.38 -2.25
CA CYS A 54 -1.94 4.08 -3.05
C CYS A 54 -1.74 5.58 -2.98
N GLU A 55 -1.67 6.23 -4.14
CA GLU A 55 -1.65 7.69 -4.21
C GLU A 55 -2.97 8.26 -3.76
N GLU A 56 -2.94 9.48 -3.23
CA GLU A 56 -4.13 10.15 -2.73
C GLU A 56 -5.18 10.36 -3.81
N ARG A 57 -4.75 10.67 -5.04
CA ARG A 57 -5.63 10.91 -6.18
C ARG A 57 -5.23 10.05 -7.35
N LEU A 58 -6.23 9.45 -7.97
CA LEU A 58 -6.08 8.62 -9.15
C LEU A 58 -6.93 9.21 -10.26
N LEU A 59 -6.85 8.63 -11.46
CA LEU A 59 -7.60 9.16 -12.61
C LEU A 59 -9.11 9.09 -12.44
N ASP A 60 -9.60 8.10 -11.71
CA ASP A 60 -11.03 7.83 -11.56
C ASP A 60 -11.50 7.84 -10.10
N GLY A 61 -10.73 8.42 -9.18
CA GLY A 61 -11.13 8.50 -7.79
C GLY A 61 -9.98 8.81 -6.87
N THR A 62 -10.13 8.45 -5.60
CA THR A 62 -9.13 8.71 -4.58
C THR A 62 -8.84 7.46 -3.78
N TYR A 63 -7.85 7.54 -2.90
CA TYR A 63 -7.51 6.42 -2.01
C TYR A 63 -8.69 6.02 -1.11
N PHE A 64 -9.62 6.95 -0.82
CA PHE A 64 -10.81 6.63 -0.02
C PHE A 64 -11.59 5.47 -0.61
N ASP A 65 -11.72 5.47 -1.94
CA ASP A 65 -12.51 4.45 -2.63
C ASP A 65 -11.94 3.05 -2.41
N LEU A 66 -10.64 2.95 -2.26
CA LEU A 66 -9.98 1.66 -2.04
C LEU A 66 -9.81 1.34 -0.56
N LEU A 67 -9.49 2.33 0.26
CA LEU A 67 -9.20 2.11 1.68
C LEU A 67 -10.40 1.50 2.41
N ALA A 68 -11.60 2.04 2.20
CA ALA A 68 -12.79 1.52 2.83
C ALA A 68 -13.04 0.06 2.45
N GLU A 69 -12.87 -0.25 1.18
CA GLU A 69 -13.05 -1.61 0.65
C GLU A 69 -12.01 -2.59 1.21
N VAL A 70 -10.75 -2.15 1.25
CA VAL A 70 -9.67 -2.96 1.82
C VAL A 70 -9.89 -3.21 3.30
N ARG A 71 -10.32 -2.20 4.07
CA ARG A 71 -10.60 -2.39 5.50
C ARG A 71 -11.72 -3.40 5.72
N MET A 72 -12.72 -3.41 4.85
CA MET A 72 -13.87 -4.31 4.99
C MET A 72 -13.56 -5.73 4.49
N LEU A 73 -12.96 -5.86 3.33
CA LEU A 73 -12.79 -7.14 2.64
C LEU A 73 -11.43 -7.78 2.86
N HIS A 74 -10.42 -6.99 3.16
CA HIS A 74 -9.03 -7.45 3.31
C HIS A 74 -8.39 -6.84 4.56
N PRO A 75 -8.93 -7.17 5.76
CA PRO A 75 -8.48 -6.50 7.00
C PRO A 75 -7.02 -6.75 7.35
N ALA A 76 -6.42 -7.81 6.81
CA ALA A 76 -5.01 -8.10 7.07
C ALA A 76 -4.06 -7.35 6.13
N THR A 77 -4.58 -6.74 5.07
CA THR A 77 -3.76 -5.98 4.12
C THR A 77 -3.43 -4.62 4.70
N ARG A 78 -2.15 -4.27 4.70
CA ARG A 78 -1.72 -2.94 5.14
C ARG A 78 -1.92 -1.95 4.00
N PHE A 79 -2.45 -0.78 4.34
CA PHE A 79 -2.72 0.27 3.35
C PHE A 79 -1.82 1.47 3.64
N VAL A 80 -0.99 1.83 2.67
CA VAL A 80 -0.06 2.94 2.76
C VAL A 80 -0.49 4.01 1.76
N VAL A 81 -0.78 5.21 2.24
CA VAL A 81 -1.20 6.32 1.39
C VAL A 81 0.01 7.17 1.03
N MET A 82 0.13 7.53 -0.24
CA MET A 82 1.16 8.43 -0.74
C MET A 82 0.52 9.80 -0.99
N LEU A 83 0.86 10.79 -0.14
CA LEU A 83 0.33 12.14 -0.24
C LEU A 83 1.29 13.04 -1.00
N CYS A 84 0.83 13.55 -2.13
CA CYS A 84 1.62 14.47 -2.95
C CYS A 84 1.23 15.94 -2.73
N THR A 85 0.11 16.17 -2.06
CA THR A 85 -0.29 17.50 -1.59
C THR A 85 -0.19 17.48 -0.07
N GLY A 86 0.75 18.20 0.50
CA GLY A 86 1.20 17.98 1.85
C GLY A 86 0.49 18.72 2.98
N GLU A 87 -0.83 18.73 3.01
CA GLU A 87 -1.55 19.33 4.14
C GLU A 87 -1.55 18.39 5.34
N TRP A 88 -1.30 18.94 6.51
CA TRP A 88 -1.25 18.16 7.75
C TRP A 88 -2.60 17.49 8.06
N GLU A 89 -3.69 18.18 7.76
CA GLU A 89 -5.03 17.64 7.97
C GLU A 89 -5.29 16.40 7.13
N GLU A 90 -4.83 16.39 5.89
CA GLU A 90 -4.98 15.24 5.01
C GLU A 90 -4.21 14.03 5.53
N TYR A 91 -3.03 14.28 6.07
CA TYR A 91 -2.21 13.25 6.71
C TYR A 91 -2.97 12.59 7.87
N LEU A 92 -3.49 13.43 8.78
CA LEU A 92 -4.23 12.93 9.94
C LEU A 92 -5.51 12.20 9.52
N GLU A 93 -6.19 12.70 8.51
CA GLU A 93 -7.41 12.08 8.03
C GLU A 93 -7.16 10.68 7.48
N ALA A 94 -6.11 10.50 6.70
CA ALA A 94 -5.76 9.18 6.16
C ALA A 94 -5.54 8.18 7.30
N LEU A 95 -4.84 8.58 8.35
CA LEU A 95 -4.62 7.72 9.52
C LEU A 95 -5.93 7.39 10.25
N ARG A 96 -6.81 8.37 10.41
CA ARG A 96 -8.12 8.15 11.06
C ARG A 96 -8.97 7.16 10.29
N LEU A 97 -8.86 7.17 8.97
CA LEU A 97 -9.66 6.29 8.11
C LEU A 97 -9.13 4.88 8.05
N GLY A 98 -7.98 4.63 8.65
CA GLY A 98 -7.44 3.29 8.76
C GLY A 98 -6.23 2.99 7.92
N ALA A 99 -5.59 4.00 7.32
CA ALA A 99 -4.30 3.79 6.69
C ALA A 99 -3.25 3.49 7.77
N GLU A 100 -2.44 2.49 7.55
CA GLU A 100 -1.39 2.15 8.51
C GLU A 100 -0.25 3.14 8.47
N GLU A 101 0.04 3.66 7.28
CA GLU A 101 1.10 4.65 7.12
C GLU A 101 0.75 5.65 6.04
N VAL A 102 1.36 6.82 6.12
CA VAL A 102 1.24 7.87 5.11
C VAL A 102 2.64 8.33 4.74
N LEU A 103 2.96 8.22 3.47
CA LEU A 103 4.25 8.69 2.93
C LEU A 103 4.01 9.98 2.16
N ARG A 104 4.95 10.89 2.24
CA ARG A 104 4.87 12.17 1.51
C ARG A 104 5.69 12.10 0.23
N CYS A 105 5.16 12.70 -0.83
CA CYS A 105 5.91 12.85 -2.07
C CYS A 105 6.74 14.14 -2.03
N PRO A 106 7.93 14.15 -2.62
CA PRO A 106 8.54 13.04 -3.35
C PRO A 106 8.96 11.91 -2.42
N LEU A 107 8.70 10.68 -2.83
CA LEU A 107 8.99 9.52 -2.00
C LEU A 107 10.49 9.39 -1.75
N GLN A 108 10.85 9.06 -0.52
CA GLN A 108 12.23 8.79 -0.15
C GLN A 108 12.41 7.28 0.01
N PRO A 109 13.53 6.71 -0.47
CA PRO A 109 13.76 5.27 -0.33
C PRO A 109 13.67 4.77 1.10
N THR A 110 14.15 5.54 2.06
CA THR A 110 14.11 5.16 3.48
C THR A 110 12.69 5.07 4.01
N ASP A 111 11.79 5.95 3.57
CA ASP A 111 10.40 5.93 4.00
C ASP A 111 9.69 4.68 3.46
N VAL A 112 9.98 4.33 2.22
CA VAL A 112 9.42 3.12 1.60
C VAL A 112 9.96 1.87 2.31
N ASP A 113 11.26 1.83 2.58
CA ASP A 113 11.88 0.73 3.32
C ASP A 113 11.24 0.53 4.68
N LEU A 114 11.03 1.62 5.42
CA LEU A 114 10.38 1.54 6.74
C LEU A 114 8.96 1.01 6.65
N ALA A 115 8.20 1.46 5.64
CA ALA A 115 6.84 0.97 5.44
C ALA A 115 6.83 -0.54 5.18
N LEU A 116 7.79 -1.03 4.40
CA LEU A 116 7.93 -2.47 4.15
C LEU A 116 8.28 -3.23 5.41
N ILE A 117 9.23 -2.72 6.19
CA ILE A 117 9.65 -3.35 7.45
C ILE A 117 8.46 -3.45 8.40
N HIS A 118 7.70 -2.38 8.54
CA HIS A 118 6.51 -2.36 9.40
C HIS A 118 5.48 -3.39 8.92
N ALA A 119 5.27 -3.48 7.63
CA ALA A 119 4.32 -4.44 7.06
C ALA A 119 4.75 -5.87 7.34
N MET A 120 6.03 -6.17 7.18
CA MET A 120 6.57 -7.50 7.40
C MET A 120 6.47 -7.90 8.87
N ARG A 121 6.79 -6.99 9.78
CA ARG A 121 6.69 -7.22 11.22
C ARG A 121 5.24 -7.47 11.66
N SER A 122 4.32 -6.67 11.15
CA SER A 122 2.90 -6.87 11.45
C SER A 122 2.40 -8.23 10.98
N GLY A 123 2.82 -8.66 9.80
CA GLY A 123 2.48 -9.97 9.28
C GLY A 123 2.98 -11.09 10.16
N VAL A 124 4.22 -11.01 10.62
CA VAL A 124 4.81 -12.00 11.53
C VAL A 124 4.06 -12.00 12.86
N ALA A 125 3.82 -10.84 13.45
CA ALA A 125 3.11 -10.73 14.72
C ALA A 125 1.70 -11.32 14.63
N LYS A 126 0.98 -11.05 13.56
CA LYS A 126 -0.36 -11.60 13.35
C LYS A 126 -0.33 -13.13 13.24
N ARG A 127 0.66 -13.67 12.54
CA ARG A 127 0.81 -15.12 12.42
C ARG A 127 1.12 -15.76 13.76
N GLU A 128 2.01 -15.16 14.54
CA GLU A 128 2.37 -15.67 15.86
C GLU A 128 1.17 -15.66 16.80
N MET A 129 0.39 -14.58 16.79
CA MET A 129 -0.82 -14.50 17.61
C MET A 129 -1.83 -15.57 17.21
N ALA A 130 -2.02 -15.77 15.90
CA ALA A 130 -2.93 -16.81 15.41
C ALA A 130 -2.46 -18.20 15.82
N ALA A 131 -1.16 -18.46 15.81
CA ALA A 131 -0.60 -19.75 16.20
C ALA A 131 -0.77 -20.05 17.69
N HIS A 132 -0.92 -19.03 18.52
CA HIS A 132 -1.08 -19.17 19.96
C HIS A 132 -2.53 -19.06 20.43
N ALA A 133 -3.42 -18.80 19.50
CA ALA A 133 -4.84 -18.75 19.79
C ALA A 133 -5.44 -20.13 19.70
#